data_9feeb315daf4b78c6dfeb09786bc8eef
#
_entry.id   9feeb315daf4b78c6dfeb09786bc8eef
#
_cell.length_a   1.000
_cell.length_b   1.000
_cell.length_c   1.000
_cell.angle_alpha   90.00
_cell.angle_beta   90.00
_cell.angle_gamma   90.00
#
_symmetry.space_group_name_H-M   'P 1'
#
loop_
_entity.id
_entity.type
_entity.pdbx_description
1 polymer ?
#
loop_
_entity_poly.entity_id
_entity_poly.type
_entity_poly.pdbx_seq_one_letter_code
_entity_poly.pdbx_strand_id
1 'polypeptide(L)'
;MKKLLLTLLIILSLVITACGEGEVSADNTRSFLGGTTGLAIEFVEGEPPTEVVDGGNMPFTTTVKLMNKGEWAVLKEDVTITLKGFDSADFGVTTADLVDINPAEDILKNDINPDTGDAINAPDVYVTFATLNFMRVLSGNQEFPFVVDACYQ
;
A
#
# COMPACT_ATOMS: atom_id res chain seq x y z
N MET A 1 -39.99 -53.70 -34.79
CA MET A 1 -39.17 -52.61 -35.28
C MET A 1 -39.74 -51.22 -34.89
N LYS A 2 -41.02 -50.87 -35.18
CA LYS A 2 -41.61 -49.57 -34.83
C LYS A 2 -41.59 -49.23 -33.32
N LYS A 3 -41.83 -50.22 -32.43
CA LYS A 3 -41.83 -49.99 -30.98
C LYS A 3 -40.41 -49.74 -30.43
N LEU A 4 -39.42 -50.39 -31.03
CA LEU A 4 -38.02 -50.21 -30.64
C LEU A 4 -37.49 -48.81 -31.06
N LEU A 5 -37.93 -48.32 -32.21
CA LEU A 5 -37.57 -47.00 -32.69
C LEU A 5 -38.19 -45.87 -31.83
N LEU A 6 -39.43 -46.09 -31.34
CA LEU A 6 -40.13 -45.16 -30.47
C LEU A 6 -39.48 -45.05 -29.09
N THR A 7 -39.03 -46.20 -28.50
CA THR A 7 -38.29 -46.19 -27.22
C THR A 7 -36.93 -45.54 -27.35
N LEU A 8 -36.23 -45.74 -28.46
CA LEU A 8 -34.94 -45.09 -28.71
C LEU A 8 -35.08 -43.56 -28.84
N LEU A 9 -36.17 -43.10 -29.49
CA LEU A 9 -36.44 -41.69 -29.64
C LEU A 9 -36.77 -41.00 -28.29
N ILE A 10 -37.47 -41.68 -27.41
CA ILE A 10 -37.81 -41.18 -26.05
C ILE A 10 -36.55 -41.11 -25.16
N ILE A 11 -35.68 -42.08 -25.27
CA ILE A 11 -34.40 -42.07 -24.53
C ILE A 11 -33.48 -40.95 -25.03
N LEU A 12 -33.44 -40.72 -26.33
CA LEU A 12 -32.64 -39.64 -26.94
C LEU A 12 -33.14 -38.26 -26.55
N SER A 13 -34.48 -38.06 -26.39
CA SER A 13 -35.04 -36.79 -25.96
C SER A 13 -34.77 -36.47 -24.48
N LEU A 14 -34.61 -37.48 -23.62
CA LEU A 14 -34.28 -37.32 -22.21
C LEU A 14 -32.81 -36.91 -21.96
N VAL A 15 -31.91 -37.19 -22.90
CA VAL A 15 -30.49 -36.84 -22.77
C VAL A 15 -30.25 -35.36 -23.12
N ILE A 16 -31.12 -34.72 -23.88
CA ILE A 16 -30.95 -33.33 -24.34
C ILE A 16 -31.37 -32.30 -23.27
N THR A 17 -32.15 -32.71 -22.25
CA THR A 17 -32.58 -31.81 -21.16
C THR A 17 -31.63 -31.75 -19.96
N ALA A 18 -30.45 -32.45 -20.04
CA ALA A 18 -29.46 -32.46 -18.97
C ALA A 18 -28.40 -31.33 -19.07
N CYS A 19 -28.50 -30.43 -20.03
CA CYS A 19 -27.85 -29.13 -19.92
C CYS A 19 -28.70 -28.19 -19.09
N GLY A 20 -28.75 -28.42 -17.78
CA GLY A 20 -29.13 -27.37 -16.87
C GLY A 20 -28.16 -26.22 -17.11
N GLU A 21 -28.68 -25.07 -17.56
CA GLU A 21 -28.02 -23.78 -17.27
C GLU A 21 -27.85 -23.75 -15.75
N GLY A 22 -26.69 -24.27 -15.29
CA GLY A 22 -26.18 -23.81 -14.03
C GLY A 22 -26.11 -22.29 -14.22
N GLU A 23 -26.97 -21.56 -13.53
CA GLU A 23 -26.64 -20.20 -13.18
C GLU A 23 -25.18 -20.29 -12.66
N VAL A 24 -24.24 -19.90 -13.50
CA VAL A 24 -22.98 -19.41 -13.03
C VAL A 24 -23.42 -18.22 -12.19
N SER A 25 -23.71 -18.47 -10.89
CA SER A 25 -23.60 -17.38 -9.95
C SER A 25 -22.25 -16.81 -10.32
N ALA A 26 -22.26 -15.58 -10.80
CA ALA A 26 -21.07 -14.77 -10.89
C ALA A 26 -20.58 -14.70 -9.44
N ASP A 27 -19.97 -15.80 -9.00
CA ASP A 27 -19.07 -15.79 -7.89
C ASP A 27 -18.06 -14.77 -8.34
N ASN A 28 -18.20 -13.60 -7.74
CA ASN A 28 -17.31 -12.49 -7.93
C ASN A 28 -15.88 -13.03 -7.92
N THR A 29 -15.41 -13.46 -9.09
CA THR A 29 -13.99 -13.52 -9.35
C THR A 29 -13.59 -12.06 -9.24
N ARG A 30 -13.33 -11.64 -8.00
CA ARG A 30 -12.81 -10.31 -7.71
C ARG A 30 -11.68 -10.12 -8.67
N SER A 31 -11.88 -9.22 -9.61
CA SER A 31 -10.80 -8.85 -10.51
C SER A 31 -9.63 -8.49 -9.61
N PHE A 32 -8.49 -9.16 -9.81
CA PHE A 32 -7.28 -8.85 -9.07
C PHE A 32 -6.98 -7.36 -9.27
N LEU A 33 -7.10 -6.58 -8.20
CA LEU A 33 -6.90 -5.12 -8.22
C LEU A 33 -5.44 -4.74 -8.05
N GLY A 34 -4.70 -5.61 -7.37
CA GLY A 34 -3.34 -5.35 -6.98
C GLY A 34 -2.35 -5.63 -8.09
N GLY A 35 -1.30 -4.82 -8.11
CA GLY A 35 -0.08 -5.14 -8.81
C GLY A 35 0.78 -6.14 -8.03
N THR A 36 2.00 -6.34 -8.46
CA THR A 36 3.03 -7.10 -7.73
C THR A 36 3.63 -6.30 -6.57
N THR A 37 3.22 -5.06 -6.38
CA THR A 37 3.70 -4.14 -5.34
C THR A 37 2.70 -4.18 -4.18
N GLY A 38 3.19 -4.45 -2.96
CA GLY A 38 2.38 -4.40 -1.75
C GLY A 38 2.24 -2.95 -1.24
N LEU A 39 2.97 -2.63 -0.17
CA LEU A 39 3.04 -1.28 0.37
C LEU A 39 4.09 -0.46 -0.39
N ALA A 40 3.71 0.69 -0.91
CA ALA A 40 4.61 1.68 -1.49
C ALA A 40 4.80 2.84 -0.52
N ILE A 41 6.03 3.37 -0.46
CA ILE A 41 6.41 4.49 0.40
C ILE A 41 7.14 5.54 -0.43
N GLU A 42 6.82 6.80 -0.19
CA GLU A 42 7.51 7.93 -0.80
C GLU A 42 7.53 9.14 0.14
N PHE A 43 8.52 10.01 -0.02
CA PHE A 43 8.52 11.30 0.67
C PHE A 43 7.41 12.20 0.13
N VAL A 44 6.82 12.98 1.02
CA VAL A 44 5.89 14.03 0.61
C VAL A 44 6.66 15.12 -0.17
N GLU A 45 6.06 15.68 -1.18
CA GLU A 45 6.67 16.70 -2.01
C GLU A 45 7.16 17.90 -1.18
N GLY A 46 8.44 18.24 -1.35
CA GLY A 46 9.09 19.30 -0.58
C GLY A 46 9.60 18.88 0.80
N GLU A 47 9.42 17.63 1.20
CA GLU A 47 9.95 17.06 2.45
C GLU A 47 10.83 15.82 2.19
N PRO A 48 12.05 15.75 2.77
CA PRO A 48 12.75 16.84 3.45
C PRO A 48 13.07 18.00 2.50
N PRO A 49 13.30 19.23 3.00
CA PRO A 49 13.70 20.35 2.16
C PRO A 49 15.04 20.08 1.48
N THR A 50 15.20 20.57 0.26
CA THR A 50 16.44 20.39 -0.53
C THR A 50 17.65 21.10 0.05
N GLU A 51 17.43 22.16 0.83
CA GLU A 51 18.48 22.93 1.49
C GLU A 51 18.02 23.37 2.88
N VAL A 52 18.91 23.31 3.84
CA VAL A 52 18.72 23.83 5.21
C VAL A 52 19.93 24.66 5.63
N VAL A 53 19.68 25.66 6.48
CA VAL A 53 20.74 26.48 7.07
C VAL A 53 21.29 25.77 8.31
N ASP A 54 22.61 25.81 8.48
CA ASP A 54 23.31 25.23 9.62
C ASP A 54 23.12 26.04 10.93
N GLY A 55 23.66 25.49 12.03
CA GLY A 55 23.66 26.14 13.35
C GLY A 55 22.30 26.17 14.05
N GLY A 56 21.37 25.30 13.69
CA GLY A 56 20.12 25.09 14.43
C GLY A 56 19.05 26.17 14.22
N ASN A 57 19.15 26.96 13.15
CA ASN A 57 18.23 28.09 12.92
C ASN A 57 17.07 27.80 11.96
N MET A 58 17.05 26.60 11.36
CA MET A 58 16.04 26.22 10.37
C MET A 58 15.49 24.81 10.65
N PRO A 59 14.58 24.66 11.63
CA PRO A 59 13.94 23.39 11.88
C PRO A 59 13.01 23.02 10.72
N PHE A 60 12.92 21.72 10.40
CA PHE A 60 12.08 21.18 9.36
C PHE A 60 11.49 19.83 9.78
N THR A 61 10.46 19.39 9.09
CA THR A 61 9.85 18.06 9.23
C THR A 61 10.16 17.20 8.03
N THR A 62 10.02 15.92 8.22
CA THR A 62 10.08 14.93 7.15
C THR A 62 8.86 14.02 7.28
N THR A 63 8.03 14.03 6.25
CA THR A 63 6.82 13.21 6.20
C THR A 63 6.91 12.24 5.03
N VAL A 64 6.50 11.01 5.27
CA VAL A 64 6.37 10.00 4.25
C VAL A 64 4.91 9.61 4.06
N LYS A 65 4.58 9.25 2.85
CA LYS A 65 3.27 8.78 2.43
C LYS A 65 3.34 7.29 2.16
N LEU A 66 2.43 6.53 2.76
CA LEU A 66 2.25 5.10 2.59
C LEU A 66 1.02 4.87 1.71
N MET A 67 1.20 4.10 0.65
CA MET A 67 0.15 3.77 -0.31
C MET A 67 0.01 2.26 -0.40
N ASN A 68 -1.14 1.73 -0.09
CA ASN A 68 -1.39 0.31 -0.30
C ASN A 68 -1.72 0.03 -1.78
N LYS A 69 -0.84 -0.70 -2.43
CA LYS A 69 -1.02 -1.18 -3.80
C LYS A 69 -1.44 -2.65 -3.84
N GLY A 70 -1.60 -3.27 -2.67
CA GLY A 70 -2.01 -4.65 -2.50
C GLY A 70 -3.51 -4.79 -2.27
N GLU A 71 -3.95 -6.04 -2.10
CA GLU A 71 -5.35 -6.41 -1.91
C GLU A 71 -5.75 -6.63 -0.44
N TRP A 72 -4.79 -6.54 0.48
CA TRP A 72 -5.01 -6.73 1.91
C TRP A 72 -4.69 -5.46 2.66
N ALA A 73 -5.53 -5.15 3.65
CA ALA A 73 -5.20 -4.08 4.59
C ALA A 73 -4.00 -4.50 5.44
N VAL A 74 -3.15 -3.53 5.78
CA VAL A 74 -2.00 -3.74 6.66
C VAL A 74 -2.29 -3.01 7.97
N LEU A 75 -2.21 -3.74 9.08
CA LEU A 75 -2.45 -3.15 10.39
C LEU A 75 -1.28 -2.24 10.77
N LYS A 76 -1.57 -1.16 11.43
CA LYS A 76 -0.55 -0.17 11.83
C LYS A 76 0.54 -0.76 12.73
N GLU A 77 0.21 -1.73 13.59
CA GLU A 77 1.15 -2.44 14.45
C GLU A 77 2.09 -3.38 13.70
N ASP A 78 1.71 -3.79 12.47
CA ASP A 78 2.51 -4.68 11.63
C ASP A 78 3.43 -3.90 10.68
N VAL A 79 3.44 -2.57 10.77
CA VAL A 79 4.27 -1.68 9.93
C VAL A 79 5.20 -0.86 10.80
N THR A 80 6.48 -0.89 10.48
CA THR A 80 7.49 -0.01 11.06
C THR A 80 8.20 0.78 9.98
N ILE A 81 8.37 2.08 10.23
CA ILE A 81 9.02 3.03 9.33
C ILE A 81 10.30 3.54 9.99
N THR A 82 11.37 3.52 9.23
CA THR A 82 12.67 3.99 9.70
C THR A 82 13.25 5.02 8.75
N LEU A 83 13.60 6.19 9.29
CA LEU A 83 14.32 7.24 8.57
C LEU A 83 15.82 7.15 8.92
N LYS A 84 16.66 7.09 7.92
CA LYS A 84 18.10 6.89 8.04
C LYS A 84 18.90 7.64 6.98
N GLY A 85 20.24 7.49 7.03
CA GLY A 85 21.18 8.07 6.06
C GLY A 85 21.97 9.25 6.61
N PHE A 86 21.71 9.66 7.85
CA PHE A 86 22.40 10.73 8.55
C PHE A 86 22.58 10.41 10.03
N ASP A 87 23.42 11.16 10.72
CA ASP A 87 23.57 11.05 12.16
C ASP A 87 22.46 11.86 12.86
N SER A 88 21.61 11.18 13.63
CA SER A 88 20.49 11.79 14.35
C SER A 88 20.93 12.90 15.30
N ALA A 89 22.09 12.77 15.94
CA ALA A 89 22.64 13.78 16.85
C ALA A 89 22.97 15.10 16.14
N ASP A 90 23.40 15.05 14.88
CA ASP A 90 23.66 16.24 14.08
C ASP A 90 22.36 17.03 13.78
N PHE A 91 21.22 16.35 13.82
CA PHE A 91 19.90 16.94 13.55
C PHE A 91 19.07 17.17 14.81
N GLY A 92 19.67 17.04 15.99
CA GLY A 92 19.04 17.37 17.27
C GLY A 92 17.95 16.40 17.72
N VAL A 93 17.95 15.16 17.19
CA VAL A 93 17.00 14.10 17.54
C VAL A 93 17.72 12.86 18.04
N THR A 94 16.98 11.94 18.61
CA THR A 94 17.50 10.63 19.03
C THR A 94 17.20 9.57 17.98
N THR A 95 17.90 8.44 18.03
CA THR A 95 17.60 7.30 17.15
C THR A 95 16.17 6.79 17.34
N ALA A 96 15.63 6.84 18.55
CA ALA A 96 14.26 6.41 18.83
C ALA A 96 13.19 7.28 18.16
N ASP A 97 13.53 8.53 17.80
CA ASP A 97 12.62 9.43 17.08
C ASP A 97 12.56 9.13 15.57
N LEU A 98 13.41 8.25 15.07
CA LEU A 98 13.59 7.97 13.64
C LEU A 98 13.41 6.50 13.27
N VAL A 99 13.45 5.59 14.23
CA VAL A 99 13.46 4.13 13.99
C VAL A 99 12.22 3.49 14.56
N ASP A 100 11.66 2.52 13.84
CA ASP A 100 10.50 1.71 14.23
C ASP A 100 9.25 2.54 14.55
N ILE A 101 9.02 3.59 13.77
CA ILE A 101 7.83 4.43 13.91
C ILE A 101 6.64 3.73 13.25
N ASN A 102 5.54 3.55 14.00
CA ASN A 102 4.31 3.00 13.45
C ASN A 102 3.42 4.11 12.88
N PRO A 103 2.64 3.82 11.84
CA PRO A 103 1.57 4.70 11.39
C PRO A 103 0.53 4.95 12.49
N ALA A 104 -0.17 6.08 12.43
CA ALA A 104 -1.24 6.38 13.39
C ALA A 104 -2.51 5.53 13.17
N GLU A 105 -2.71 5.07 11.95
CA GLU A 105 -3.90 4.33 11.51
C GLU A 105 -3.53 3.16 10.59
N ASP A 106 -4.47 2.23 10.42
CA ASP A 106 -4.31 1.08 9.52
C ASP A 106 -4.27 1.54 8.07
N ILE A 107 -3.46 0.85 7.27
CA ILE A 107 -3.33 1.14 5.84
C ILE A 107 -4.33 0.27 5.09
N LEU A 108 -5.44 0.88 4.72
CA LEU A 108 -6.57 0.19 4.10
C LEU A 108 -6.20 -0.34 2.71
N LYS A 109 -6.87 -1.39 2.29
CA LYS A 109 -6.77 -1.94 0.94
C LYS A 109 -7.60 -1.14 -0.05
N ASN A 110 -7.23 -1.20 -1.32
CA ASN A 110 -8.11 -0.79 -2.41
C ASN A 110 -9.35 -1.71 -2.47
N ASP A 111 -10.47 -1.18 -2.94
CA ASP A 111 -11.73 -1.91 -3.08
C ASP A 111 -12.28 -1.76 -4.51
N ILE A 112 -13.35 -2.47 -4.82
CA ILE A 112 -14.07 -2.37 -6.08
C ILE A 112 -15.47 -1.82 -5.80
N ASN A 113 -15.89 -0.84 -6.58
CA ASN A 113 -17.29 -0.43 -6.59
C ASN A 113 -18.15 -1.60 -7.11
N PRO A 114 -19.06 -2.14 -6.30
CA PRO A 114 -19.84 -3.32 -6.68
C PRO A 114 -20.80 -3.05 -7.85
N ASP A 115 -21.17 -1.78 -8.07
CA ASP A 115 -22.14 -1.40 -9.11
C ASP A 115 -21.48 -1.14 -10.47
N THR A 116 -20.26 -0.57 -10.47
CA THR A 116 -19.56 -0.16 -11.69
C THR A 116 -18.36 -1.04 -12.03
N GLY A 117 -17.81 -1.77 -11.06
CA GLY A 117 -16.57 -2.54 -11.21
C GLY A 117 -15.30 -1.68 -11.17
N ASP A 118 -15.43 -0.38 -10.92
CA ASP A 118 -14.28 0.53 -10.85
C ASP A 118 -13.49 0.35 -9.56
N ALA A 119 -12.17 0.54 -9.63
CA ALA A 119 -11.31 0.53 -8.46
C ALA A 119 -11.55 1.77 -7.59
N ILE A 120 -11.74 1.56 -6.29
CA ILE A 120 -11.77 2.59 -5.26
C ILE A 120 -10.41 2.54 -4.54
N ASN A 121 -9.59 3.56 -4.73
CA ASN A 121 -8.31 3.64 -4.05
C ASN A 121 -8.52 3.91 -2.56
N ALA A 122 -7.78 3.18 -1.72
CA ALA A 122 -7.68 3.50 -0.30
C ALA A 122 -7.01 4.87 -0.10
N PRO A 123 -7.33 5.57 1.00
CA PRO A 123 -6.64 6.79 1.35
C PRO A 123 -5.17 6.50 1.68
N ASP A 124 -4.30 7.44 1.34
CA ASP A 124 -2.89 7.40 1.70
C ASP A 124 -2.74 7.68 3.21
N VAL A 125 -1.81 6.99 3.86
CA VAL A 125 -1.48 7.18 5.28
C VAL A 125 -0.16 7.93 5.39
N TYR A 126 -0.09 8.93 6.27
CA TYR A 126 1.08 9.79 6.42
C TYR A 126 1.77 9.53 7.76
N VAL A 127 3.09 9.44 7.73
CA VAL A 127 3.94 9.32 8.92
C VAL A 127 4.91 10.48 8.93
N THR A 128 4.78 11.35 9.94
CA THR A 128 5.67 12.51 10.14
C THR A 128 6.64 12.18 11.26
N PHE A 129 7.93 12.31 10.97
CA PHE A 129 8.99 12.13 11.95
C PHE A 129 9.14 13.35 12.87
N ALA A 130 9.92 13.21 13.93
CA ALA A 130 10.25 14.30 14.82
C ALA A 130 10.86 15.47 14.04
N THR A 131 10.69 16.69 14.55
CA THR A 131 11.27 17.89 13.95
C THR A 131 12.78 17.82 13.96
N LEU A 132 13.38 17.85 12.80
CA LEU A 132 14.81 17.86 12.57
C LEU A 132 15.36 19.28 12.54
N ASN A 133 16.56 19.48 13.07
CA ASN A 133 17.21 20.78 13.02
C ASN A 133 18.71 20.59 12.96
N PHE A 134 19.35 20.97 11.86
CA PHE A 134 20.79 20.74 11.70
C PHE A 134 21.60 21.66 12.60
N MET A 135 22.19 21.09 13.67
CA MET A 135 22.80 21.82 14.79
C MET A 135 24.26 22.21 14.56
N ARG A 136 24.97 21.53 13.67
CA ARG A 136 26.39 21.78 13.43
C ARG A 136 26.58 23.02 12.59
N VAL A 137 27.75 23.67 12.76
CA VAL A 137 28.21 24.77 11.91
C VAL A 137 29.23 24.21 10.92
N LEU A 138 29.03 24.44 9.64
CA LEU A 138 29.83 23.93 8.54
C LEU A 138 30.69 25.05 7.91
N SER A 139 31.85 24.66 7.39
CA SER A 139 32.68 25.52 6.54
C SER A 139 32.43 25.11 5.07
N GLY A 140 31.24 25.36 4.56
CA GLY A 140 30.83 24.97 3.20
C GLY A 140 29.56 24.13 3.17
N ASN A 141 29.25 23.56 2.01
CA ASN A 141 28.04 22.75 1.82
C ASN A 141 28.34 21.29 2.12
N GLN A 142 27.38 20.60 2.73
CA GLN A 142 27.40 19.16 2.94
C GLN A 142 26.07 18.58 2.49
N GLU A 143 26.11 17.40 1.84
CA GLU A 143 24.93 16.66 1.43
C GLU A 143 24.65 15.53 2.43
N PHE A 144 23.39 15.33 2.74
CA PHE A 144 22.91 14.24 3.59
C PHE A 144 21.87 13.43 2.82
N PRO A 145 22.09 12.12 2.63
CA PRO A 145 21.09 11.26 2.02
C PRO A 145 19.98 10.98 3.05
N PHE A 146 18.74 11.31 2.72
CA PHE A 146 17.58 10.86 3.49
C PHE A 146 17.02 9.61 2.83
N VAL A 147 16.98 8.53 3.60
CA VAL A 147 16.49 7.23 3.14
C VAL A 147 15.41 6.76 4.08
N VAL A 148 14.29 6.33 3.54
CA VAL A 148 13.20 5.75 4.33
C VAL A 148 13.03 4.29 3.96
N ASP A 149 12.90 3.44 4.98
CA ASP A 149 12.55 2.03 4.86
C ASP A 149 11.22 1.76 5.55
N ALA A 150 10.41 0.90 4.96
CA ALA A 150 9.22 0.34 5.57
C ALA A 150 9.36 -1.18 5.66
N CYS A 151 9.18 -1.72 6.87
CA CYS A 151 9.03 -3.15 7.10
C CYS A 151 7.59 -3.45 7.48
N TYR A 152 6.98 -4.48 6.89
CA TYR A 152 5.63 -4.92 7.25
C TYR A 152 5.50 -6.44 7.12
N GLN A 153 4.54 -7.03 7.86
CA GLN A 153 4.25 -8.48 7.89
C GLN A 153 2.89 -8.81 7.29
#